data_b6c5c4d3bdaab0bc43dd401134a2917b
#
_entry.id   b6c5c4d3bdaab0bc43dd401134a2917b
#
_cell.length_a   1.000
_cell.length_b   1.000
_cell.length_c   1.000
_cell.angle_alpha   90.00
_cell.angle_beta   90.00
_cell.angle_gamma   90.00
#
_symmetry.space_group_name_H-M   'P 1'
#
loop_
_entity.id
_entity.type
_entity.pdbx_description
1 polymer ?
#
loop_
_entity_poly.entity_id
_entity_poly.type
_entity_poly.pdbx_seq_one_letter_code
_entity_poly.pdbx_strand_id
1 'polypeptide(L)' 'MRMNNETKITFALEHIAHLDDLIKDNIDEAILQAYLNDIKGMFERQLHKEQLKRRTK' A
#
# COMPACT_ATOMS: atom_id res chain seq x y z
N MET A 1 -20.78 -3.62 -7.60
CA MET A 1 -20.12 -4.67 -6.83
C MET A 1 -19.11 -4.07 -5.86
N ARG A 2 -19.11 -4.52 -4.64
CA ARG A 2 -18.20 -4.02 -3.61
C ARG A 2 -16.91 -4.82 -3.58
N MET A 3 -15.80 -4.11 -3.57
CA MET A 3 -14.52 -4.77 -3.29
C MET A 3 -14.38 -4.96 -1.79
N ASN A 4 -13.86 -6.12 -1.38
CA ASN A 4 -13.56 -6.32 0.03
C ASN A 4 -12.29 -5.55 0.42
N ASN A 5 -12.02 -5.48 1.72
CA ASN A 5 -10.89 -4.71 2.21
C ASN A 5 -9.56 -5.22 1.68
N GLU A 6 -9.42 -6.53 1.60
CA GLU A 6 -8.17 -7.12 1.11
C GLU A 6 -7.88 -6.67 -0.33
N THR A 7 -8.91 -6.67 -1.18
CA THR A 7 -8.75 -6.23 -2.56
C THR A 7 -8.39 -4.75 -2.64
N LYS A 8 -9.06 -3.93 -1.83
CA LYS A 8 -8.78 -2.50 -1.80
C LYS A 8 -7.33 -2.23 -1.39
N ILE A 9 -6.86 -2.94 -0.37
CA ILE A 9 -5.49 -2.77 0.11
C ILE A 9 -4.50 -3.20 -0.97
N THR A 10 -4.79 -4.31 -1.65
CA THR A 10 -3.92 -4.79 -2.72
C THR A 10 -3.80 -3.76 -3.84
N PHE A 11 -4.93 -3.17 -4.25
CA PHE A 11 -4.90 -2.13 -5.26
C PHE A 11 -4.15 -0.90 -4.79
N ALA A 12 -4.31 -0.54 -3.51
CA ALA A 12 -3.58 0.60 -2.95
C ALA A 12 -2.08 0.37 -3.00
N LEU A 13 -1.65 -0.85 -2.66
CA LEU A 13 -0.23 -1.19 -2.71
C LEU A 13 0.30 -1.13 -4.14
N GLU A 14 -0.49 -1.57 -5.11
CA GLU A 14 -0.08 -1.48 -6.51
C GLU A 14 0.06 -0.03 -6.96
N HIS A 15 -0.85 0.82 -6.53
CA HIS A 15 -0.77 2.24 -6.86
C HIS A 15 0.46 2.89 -6.23
N ILE A 16 0.81 2.47 -5.02
CA ILE A 16 2.01 2.98 -4.36
C ILE A 16 3.26 2.58 -5.16
N ALA A 17 3.28 1.36 -5.69
CA ALA A 17 4.39 0.92 -6.52
C ALA A 17 4.51 1.78 -7.78
N HIS A 18 3.38 2.14 -8.39
CA HIS A 18 3.38 3.03 -9.55
C HIS A 18 3.86 4.42 -9.18
N LEU A 19 3.41 4.93 -8.03
CA LEU A 19 3.85 6.24 -7.57
C LEU A 19 5.35 6.26 -7.31
N ASP A 20 5.87 5.18 -6.75
CA ASP A 20 7.29 5.06 -6.49
C ASP A 20 8.10 5.24 -7.77
N ASP A 21 7.59 4.71 -8.87
CA ASP A 21 8.22 4.86 -10.17
C ASP A 21 8.09 6.29 -10.70
N LEU A 22 6.93 6.89 -10.49
CA LEU A 22 6.65 8.23 -11.02
C LEU A 22 7.41 9.33 -10.30
N ILE A 23 7.81 9.11 -9.06
CA ILE A 23 8.53 10.12 -8.31
C ILE A 23 10.04 10.09 -8.54
N LYS A 24 10.51 9.14 -9.34
CA LYS A 24 11.94 9.08 -9.66
C LYS A 24 12.35 10.37 -10.36
N ASP A 25 13.48 10.91 -9.94
CA ASP A 25 14.04 12.16 -10.48
C ASP A 25 13.19 13.39 -10.16
N ASN A 26 12.18 13.22 -9.30
CA ASN A 26 11.42 14.36 -8.81
C ASN A 26 12.30 15.14 -7.81
N ILE A 27 12.12 16.45 -7.79
CA ILE A 27 12.91 17.31 -6.91
C ILE A 27 12.75 16.94 -5.43
N ASP A 28 11.59 16.40 -5.06
CA ASP A 28 11.31 15.98 -3.69
C ASP A 28 11.29 14.47 -3.54
N GLU A 29 12.01 13.76 -4.40
CA GLU A 29 11.96 12.29 -4.43
C GLU A 29 12.19 11.66 -3.06
N ALA A 30 13.21 12.12 -2.34
CA ALA A 30 13.55 11.52 -1.04
C ALA A 30 12.41 11.67 -0.04
N ILE A 31 11.80 12.85 0.00
CA ILE A 31 10.69 13.12 0.92
C ILE A 31 9.46 12.31 0.53
N LEU A 32 9.14 12.29 -0.75
CA LEU A 32 7.99 11.55 -1.25
C LEU A 32 8.16 10.07 -1.01
N GLN A 33 9.38 9.56 -1.19
CA GLN A 33 9.64 8.15 -0.97
C GLN A 33 9.44 7.77 0.50
N ALA A 34 9.83 8.64 1.42
CA ALA A 34 9.61 8.39 2.84
C ALA A 34 8.12 8.28 3.15
N TYR A 35 7.31 9.20 2.59
CA TYR A 35 5.86 9.14 2.78
C TYR A 35 5.27 7.87 2.19
N LEU A 36 5.69 7.50 0.99
CA LEU A 36 5.19 6.28 0.35
C LEU A 36 5.54 5.04 1.16
N ASN A 37 6.76 5.00 1.71
CA ASN A 37 7.17 3.87 2.54
C ASN A 37 6.31 3.75 3.79
N ASP A 38 5.98 4.87 4.42
CA ASP A 38 5.11 4.86 5.60
C ASP A 38 3.74 4.31 5.28
N ILE A 39 3.14 4.81 4.20
CA ILE A 39 1.81 4.36 3.78
C ILE A 39 1.86 2.88 3.40
N LYS A 40 2.87 2.50 2.67
CA LYS A 40 3.03 1.11 2.26
C LYS A 40 3.08 0.19 3.46
N GLY A 41 3.86 0.55 4.48
CA GLY A 41 3.96 -0.24 5.70
C GLY A 41 2.62 -0.38 6.40
N MET A 42 1.84 0.71 6.43
CA MET A 42 0.52 0.67 7.05
C MET A 42 -0.42 -0.28 6.32
N PHE A 43 -0.43 -0.21 4.98
CA PHE A 43 -1.28 -1.10 4.20
C PHE A 43 -0.85 -2.56 4.32
N GLU A 44 0.45 -2.80 4.36
CA GLU A 44 0.95 -4.16 4.52
C GLU A 44 0.50 -4.76 5.84
N ARG A 45 0.52 -3.97 6.91
CA ARG A 45 0.03 -4.45 8.21
C ARG A 45 -1.46 -4.70 8.18
N GLN A 46 -2.22 -3.83 7.51
CA GLN A 46 -3.66 -4.05 7.39
C GLN A 46 -3.96 -5.31 6.60
N LEU A 47 -3.21 -5.53 5.53
CA LEU A 47 -3.39 -6.74 4.72
C LEU A 47 -3.13 -7.99 5.55
N HIS A 48 -2.07 -7.96 6.34
CA HIS A 48 -1.76 -9.09 7.22
C HIS A 48 -2.91 -9.38 8.19
N LYS A 49 -3.47 -8.32 8.77
CA LYS A 49 -4.61 -8.49 9.69
C LYS A 49 -5.82 -9.08 8.99
N GLU A 50 -6.10 -8.64 7.77
CA GLU A 50 -7.22 -9.18 7.02
C GLU A 50 -7.03 -10.66 6.72
N GLN A 51 -5.81 -11.05 6.39
CA GLN A 51 -5.50 -12.44 6.13
C GLN A 51 -5.63 -13.29 7.37
N LEU A 52 -5.22 -12.75 8.51
CA LEU A 52 -5.37 -13.47 9.79
C LEU A 52 -6.83 -13.68 10.15
N LYS A 53 -7.67 -12.68 9.90
CA LYS A 53 -9.11 -12.81 10.14
C LYS A 53 -9.71 -13.98 9.38
N ARG A 54 -9.28 -14.13 8.13
CA ARG A 54 -9.78 -15.22 7.30
C ARG A 54 -9.35 -16.59 7.82
N ARG A 55 -8.18 -16.64 8.45
CA ARG A 55 -7.64 -17.90 8.95
C ARG A 55 -8.26 -18.34 10.26
N THR A 56 -8.70 -17.41 11.07
CA THR A 56 -9.16 -17.70 12.42
C THR A 56 -10.62 -18.08 12.48
N LYS A 57 -11.20 -18.38 11.41
CA LYS A 57 -12.59 -18.76 11.37
C LYS A 57 -12.92 -19.97 12.22
#